data_1f74b58ef67cd1a6af2e7ed358d8b0cf
#
_entry.id   1f74b58ef67cd1a6af2e7ed358d8b0cf
#
_cell.length_a   1.000
_cell.length_b   1.000
_cell.length_c   1.000
_cell.angle_alpha   90.00
_cell.angle_beta   90.00
_cell.angle_gamma   90.00
#
_symmetry.space_group_name_H-M   'P 1'
#
loop_
_entity.id
_entity.type
_entity.pdbx_description
1 polymer ?
#
loop_
_entity_poly.entity_id
_entity_poly.type
_entity_poly.pdbx_seq_one_letter_code
_entity_poly.pdbx_strand_id
1 'polypeptide(L)'
;MKRVISIYFICLFLFISPIYSRPGNTDTANSDPYVPAADNDIQRVYGIDLSQQVFNSVSMNSYRNFIIHLTENGSRPAGSPFDLGARNIAARNWIAEQLKEVSDGRIEVEILGHYASVLGKLPGYLPVDAPALMVGGHYDSVPAAPGANDDATGVAAALELARVMSRYNWPLDIYFGAWNAEENGLLGSTEVAKIMKDRGVDLLAYYNVDMLLVPDPDAPVGSQSLMVYPVGYYHEGAYWADIARAMSQNYGQHMILQVMSSDFSSWERSDHYPFWQQGYTALFAHESGFVYDTAYHTSQDTWTNPLYDYQVAAEAVKAIGSAMAFTMARTYGEPTNLSQKFTLIPSHNKNLTFAISTPTIINVTARWWGGGTTITLFDPNDQLVTQMVDPGASPWEYTQIMSQSVESVGLYRLNVANHGGTGVGHEISITYDTDIDGNEVLDSNEFWFDSEFFSLDSDLDTITDGQEMLIGTLANSSDSDSDTLPDAWEIENGLDPLDPSDAAKDNDSDGVVNTVEFVFNCSPNNPDSDFDNMPDLWEIQNGLNPAIDDSLGDPDHDGVTNIQEYEEGTNPNYAEFRFDRFAAPIFVVGSVVALVAVGYAKRSRLQRFG
;
A
#
# COMPACT_ATOMS: atom_id res chain seq x y z
N MET A 1 24.54 1.80 -19.56
CA MET A 1 23.99 0.97 -20.65
C MET A 1 23.36 -0.36 -20.17
N LYS A 2 24.00 -1.13 -19.27
CA LYS A 2 23.40 -2.40 -18.76
C LYS A 2 22.21 -2.19 -17.78
N ARG A 3 22.24 -1.16 -16.92
CA ARG A 3 21.09 -0.81 -16.05
C ARG A 3 19.86 -0.39 -16.86
N VAL A 4 20.04 0.40 -17.91
CA VAL A 4 18.96 0.82 -18.81
C VAL A 4 18.32 -0.38 -19.54
N ILE A 5 19.13 -1.39 -19.92
CA ILE A 5 18.60 -2.58 -20.61
C ILE A 5 17.79 -3.46 -19.65
N SER A 6 18.19 -3.57 -18.37
CA SER A 6 17.39 -4.31 -17.38
C SER A 6 16.06 -3.59 -17.07
N ILE A 7 16.10 -2.27 -16.87
CA ILE A 7 14.88 -1.47 -16.62
C ILE A 7 13.93 -1.50 -17.84
N TYR A 8 14.48 -1.40 -19.06
CA TYR A 8 13.68 -1.56 -20.28
C TYR A 8 13.11 -2.99 -20.45
N PHE A 9 13.85 -4.02 -20.01
CA PHE A 9 13.35 -5.40 -20.04
C PHE A 9 12.24 -5.61 -19.02
N ILE A 10 12.34 -5.04 -17.82
CA ILE A 10 11.30 -5.09 -16.78
C ILE A 10 10.04 -4.32 -17.24
N CYS A 11 10.19 -3.12 -17.80
CA CYS A 11 9.07 -2.39 -18.40
C CYS A 11 8.43 -3.15 -19.57
N LEU A 12 9.22 -3.84 -20.41
CA LEU A 12 8.67 -4.63 -21.52
C LEU A 12 7.95 -5.91 -21.04
N PHE A 13 8.37 -6.49 -19.89
CA PHE A 13 7.68 -7.63 -19.29
C PHE A 13 6.41 -7.21 -18.53
N LEU A 14 6.36 -6.03 -17.95
CA LEU A 14 5.14 -5.47 -17.34
C LEU A 14 4.04 -5.16 -18.40
N PHE A 15 4.44 -4.98 -19.67
CA PHE A 15 3.51 -4.73 -20.78
C PHE A 15 3.27 -5.91 -21.72
N ILE A 16 3.97 -7.06 -21.51
CA ILE A 16 3.79 -8.27 -22.32
C ILE A 16 3.58 -9.46 -21.38
N SER A 17 2.44 -9.49 -20.70
CA SER A 17 1.93 -10.73 -20.13
C SER A 17 1.37 -11.61 -21.25
N PRO A 18 1.64 -12.91 -21.27
CA PRO A 18 0.99 -13.80 -22.21
C PRO A 18 -0.50 -13.85 -21.89
N ILE A 19 -1.32 -13.44 -22.86
CA ILE A 19 -2.76 -13.58 -22.85
C ILE A 19 -3.12 -15.05 -22.70
N TYR A 20 -3.43 -15.49 -21.48
CA TYR A 20 -4.22 -16.70 -21.28
C TYR A 20 -5.69 -16.28 -21.37
N SER A 21 -6.25 -16.42 -22.57
CA SER A 21 -7.65 -16.19 -22.84
C SER A 21 -8.51 -17.25 -22.16
N ARG A 22 -9.28 -16.87 -21.14
CA ARG A 22 -10.54 -17.57 -20.81
C ARG A 22 -11.64 -17.09 -21.76
N PRO A 23 -12.53 -17.95 -22.23
CA PRO A 23 -13.58 -17.56 -23.17
C PRO A 23 -14.78 -16.94 -22.47
N GLY A 24 -15.16 -15.79 -22.93
CA GLY A 24 -16.54 -15.32 -22.98
C GLY A 24 -17.00 -14.29 -22.00
N ASN A 25 -16.90 -13.02 -22.36
CA ASN A 25 -18.11 -12.18 -22.35
C ASN A 25 -17.96 -11.06 -23.38
N THR A 26 -18.95 -10.98 -24.25
CA THR A 26 -19.05 -9.97 -25.30
C THR A 26 -19.84 -8.78 -24.79
N ASP A 27 -19.17 -7.65 -24.58
CA ASP A 27 -19.84 -6.36 -24.63
C ASP A 27 -19.03 -5.38 -25.48
N THR A 28 -19.66 -4.95 -26.55
CA THR A 28 -19.15 -3.99 -27.52
C THR A 28 -19.38 -2.58 -27.03
N ALA A 29 -18.33 -1.84 -26.72
CA ALA A 29 -18.40 -0.38 -26.60
C ALA A 29 -17.13 0.27 -27.18
N ASN A 30 -17.37 1.13 -28.12
CA ASN A 30 -16.56 2.16 -28.77
C ASN A 30 -15.08 2.27 -28.35
N SER A 31 -14.20 1.86 -29.24
CA SER A 31 -12.76 2.04 -29.14
C SER A 31 -12.36 3.41 -29.69
N ASP A 32 -11.94 4.30 -28.80
CA ASP A 32 -11.06 5.42 -29.15
C ASP A 32 -9.63 4.83 -29.36
N PRO A 33 -8.94 5.09 -30.48
CA PRO A 33 -7.74 4.34 -30.86
C PRO A 33 -6.46 4.71 -30.09
N TYR A 34 -6.53 5.44 -28.97
CA TYR A 34 -5.34 5.85 -28.23
C TYR A 34 -5.46 5.77 -26.68
N VAL A 35 -6.43 5.07 -26.18
CA VAL A 35 -6.41 4.64 -24.78
C VAL A 35 -5.80 3.24 -24.79
N PRO A 36 -4.57 3.00 -24.26
CA PRO A 36 -4.18 1.67 -23.89
C PRO A 36 -5.33 1.16 -23.03
N ALA A 37 -5.85 -0.01 -23.34
CA ALA A 37 -6.81 -0.67 -22.47
C ALA A 37 -6.24 -0.54 -21.05
N ALA A 38 -6.97 0.14 -20.17
CA ALA A 38 -6.64 0.13 -18.77
C ALA A 38 -6.43 -1.33 -18.43
N ASP A 39 -5.25 -1.68 -17.94
CA ASP A 39 -4.94 -3.04 -17.58
C ASP A 39 -5.78 -3.33 -16.33
N ASN A 40 -7.05 -3.66 -16.56
CA ASN A 40 -7.98 -4.01 -15.49
C ASN A 40 -7.53 -5.31 -14.79
N ASP A 41 -6.57 -6.03 -15.39
CA ASP A 41 -6.01 -7.23 -14.80
C ASP A 41 -5.00 -6.88 -13.69
N ILE A 42 -4.31 -5.74 -13.72
CA ILE A 42 -3.48 -5.31 -12.60
C ILE A 42 -4.36 -5.01 -11.35
N GLN A 43 -5.56 -4.47 -11.53
CA GLN A 43 -6.48 -4.19 -10.41
C GLN A 43 -7.13 -5.45 -9.82
N ARG A 44 -7.15 -6.57 -10.54
CA ARG A 44 -7.72 -7.83 -10.04
C ARG A 44 -6.71 -8.74 -9.38
N VAL A 45 -5.44 -8.51 -9.63
CA VAL A 45 -4.32 -9.38 -9.22
C VAL A 45 -3.86 -9.09 -7.79
N TYR A 46 -4.24 -7.94 -7.20
CA TYR A 46 -3.74 -7.52 -5.89
C TYR A 46 -4.90 -7.09 -5.01
N GLY A 47 -5.19 -7.85 -3.98
CA GLY A 47 -6.34 -7.64 -3.08
C GLY A 47 -6.37 -6.24 -2.46
N ILE A 48 -5.22 -5.72 -2.01
CA ILE A 48 -5.06 -4.34 -1.56
C ILE A 48 -3.92 -3.69 -2.36
N ASP A 49 -4.26 -2.89 -3.34
CA ASP A 49 -3.27 -2.08 -4.04
C ASP A 49 -2.88 -0.87 -3.19
N LEU A 50 -1.71 -0.93 -2.54
CA LEU A 50 -1.17 0.18 -1.73
C LEU A 50 -1.06 1.48 -2.52
N SER A 51 -0.76 1.40 -3.82
CA SER A 51 -0.73 2.56 -4.70
C SER A 51 -2.11 3.21 -4.78
N GLN A 52 -3.16 2.41 -4.96
CA GLN A 52 -4.54 2.88 -4.98
C GLN A 52 -4.99 3.40 -3.60
N GLN A 53 -4.60 2.71 -2.52
CA GLN A 53 -4.90 3.18 -1.16
C GLN A 53 -4.27 4.54 -0.89
N VAL A 54 -3.00 4.73 -1.21
CA VAL A 54 -2.31 6.01 -1.07
C VAL A 54 -3.01 7.07 -1.92
N PHE A 55 -3.33 6.76 -3.20
CA PHE A 55 -4.08 7.66 -4.07
C PHE A 55 -5.39 8.12 -3.43
N ASN A 56 -6.18 7.19 -2.92
CA ASN A 56 -7.48 7.48 -2.32
C ASN A 56 -7.38 8.18 -0.95
N SER A 57 -6.25 8.04 -0.25
CA SER A 57 -6.03 8.62 1.08
C SER A 57 -5.60 10.08 1.05
N VAL A 58 -5.09 10.57 -0.08
CA VAL A 58 -4.78 12.00 -0.27
C VAL A 58 -6.07 12.81 -0.31
N SER A 59 -6.17 13.80 0.57
CA SER A 59 -7.36 14.63 0.75
C SER A 59 -7.15 16.03 0.16
N MET A 60 -7.94 16.38 -0.85
CA MET A 60 -7.96 17.74 -1.38
C MET A 60 -8.20 18.80 -0.29
N ASN A 61 -9.09 18.50 0.67
CA ASN A 61 -9.38 19.45 1.75
C ASN A 61 -8.19 19.64 2.71
N SER A 62 -7.48 18.56 3.05
CA SER A 62 -6.28 18.62 3.88
C SER A 62 -5.16 19.38 3.15
N TYR A 63 -4.89 19.03 1.90
CA TYR A 63 -3.95 19.71 1.03
C TYR A 63 -4.22 21.21 0.94
N ARG A 64 -5.46 21.60 0.63
CA ARG A 64 -5.89 23.00 0.58
C ARG A 64 -5.72 23.72 1.93
N ASN A 65 -6.01 23.06 3.04
CA ASN A 65 -5.86 23.67 4.37
C ASN A 65 -4.39 23.98 4.70
N PHE A 66 -3.44 23.17 4.27
CA PHE A 66 -2.02 23.46 4.40
C PHE A 66 -1.64 24.73 3.60
N ILE A 67 -2.14 24.89 2.37
CA ILE A 67 -1.94 26.09 1.55
C ILE A 67 -2.52 27.33 2.24
N ILE A 68 -3.75 27.24 2.76
CA ILE A 68 -4.39 28.34 3.48
C ILE A 68 -3.52 28.78 4.65
N HIS A 69 -3.10 27.85 5.49
CA HIS A 69 -2.31 28.18 6.69
C HIS A 69 -0.98 28.84 6.34
N LEU A 70 -0.29 28.36 5.31
CA LEU A 70 0.97 28.94 4.86
C LEU A 70 0.80 30.38 4.35
N THR A 71 -0.35 30.71 3.76
CA THR A 71 -0.53 31.96 3.00
C THR A 71 -1.44 33.00 3.64
N GLU A 72 -2.29 32.61 4.60
CA GLU A 72 -3.26 33.52 5.23
C GLU A 72 -2.63 34.75 5.94
N ASN A 73 -1.38 34.60 6.38
CA ASN A 73 -0.63 35.66 7.04
C ASN A 73 0.22 36.53 6.08
N GLY A 74 0.10 36.28 4.75
CA GLY A 74 0.77 37.01 3.69
C GLY A 74 2.12 36.44 3.29
N SER A 75 2.93 37.19 2.55
CA SER A 75 4.20 36.75 1.97
C SER A 75 5.24 36.30 3.01
N ARG A 76 6.06 35.34 2.59
CA ARG A 76 7.11 34.66 3.38
C ARG A 76 8.50 34.85 2.80
N PRO A 77 8.92 36.07 2.42
CA PRO A 77 10.17 36.24 1.72
C PRO A 77 11.35 35.77 2.56
N ALA A 78 12.25 35.03 1.93
CA ALA A 78 13.57 34.77 2.46
C ALA A 78 14.40 36.05 2.34
N GLY A 79 14.78 36.62 3.47
CA GLY A 79 15.72 37.76 3.49
C GLY A 79 17.17 37.29 3.19
N SER A 80 18.09 37.67 4.07
CA SER A 80 19.44 37.14 4.02
C SER A 80 19.57 35.91 4.92
N PRO A 81 20.63 35.08 4.79
CA PRO A 81 20.89 33.96 5.71
C PRO A 81 20.97 34.36 7.17
N PHE A 82 21.18 35.67 7.44
CA PHE A 82 21.28 36.24 8.79
C PHE A 82 19.99 36.94 9.26
N ASP A 83 19.00 37.13 8.38
CA ASP A 83 17.72 37.72 8.67
C ASP A 83 16.63 37.19 7.73
N LEU A 84 16.05 36.07 8.09
CA LEU A 84 15.01 35.38 7.30
C LEU A 84 13.63 36.02 7.41
N GLY A 85 13.47 37.02 8.30
CA GLY A 85 12.16 37.63 8.55
C GLY A 85 11.20 36.78 9.39
N ALA A 86 10.35 37.44 10.17
CA ALA A 86 9.50 36.76 11.16
C ALA A 86 8.49 35.77 10.55
N ARG A 87 7.89 36.11 9.41
CA ARG A 87 6.89 35.24 8.76
C ARG A 87 7.52 34.01 8.13
N ASN A 88 8.70 34.15 7.52
CA ASN A 88 9.47 33.04 6.98
C ASN A 88 9.88 32.06 8.10
N ILE A 89 10.39 32.59 9.22
CA ILE A 89 10.71 31.76 10.41
C ILE A 89 9.47 31.09 10.99
N ALA A 90 8.32 31.76 11.02
CA ALA A 90 7.08 31.18 11.51
C ALA A 90 6.61 30.03 10.61
N ALA A 91 6.66 30.19 9.27
CA ALA A 91 6.34 29.14 8.31
C ALA A 91 7.26 27.93 8.47
N ARG A 92 8.58 28.15 8.53
CA ARG A 92 9.56 27.08 8.78
C ARG A 92 9.22 26.28 10.05
N ASN A 93 8.99 26.97 11.16
CA ASN A 93 8.72 26.29 12.43
C ASN A 93 7.41 25.52 12.38
N TRP A 94 6.38 26.10 11.76
CA TRP A 94 5.10 25.42 11.58
C TRP A 94 5.23 24.17 10.69
N ILE A 95 5.94 24.24 9.56
CA ILE A 95 6.19 23.08 8.70
C ILE A 95 6.89 21.96 9.48
N ALA A 96 7.94 22.32 10.25
CA ALA A 96 8.67 21.36 11.05
C ALA A 96 7.81 20.70 12.15
N GLU A 97 6.86 21.44 12.72
CA GLU A 97 5.89 20.93 13.68
C GLU A 97 4.84 20.04 13.00
N GLN A 98 4.30 20.48 11.85
CA GLN A 98 3.30 19.71 11.08
C GLN A 98 3.84 18.35 10.63
N LEU A 99 5.06 18.26 10.13
CA LEU A 99 5.68 16.99 9.76
C LEU A 99 5.69 15.98 10.92
N LYS A 100 5.93 16.45 12.14
CA LYS A 100 5.87 15.60 13.35
C LYS A 100 4.43 15.24 13.71
N GLU A 101 3.53 16.21 13.68
CA GLU A 101 2.14 16.03 14.07
C GLU A 101 1.39 15.06 13.14
N VAL A 102 1.49 15.26 11.83
CA VAL A 102 0.77 14.42 10.84
C VAL A 102 1.27 12.97 10.80
N SER A 103 2.45 12.72 11.35
CA SER A 103 3.10 11.40 11.38
C SER A 103 3.06 10.73 12.76
N ASP A 104 2.38 11.32 13.75
CA ASP A 104 2.43 10.88 15.16
C ASP A 104 3.88 10.73 15.68
N GLY A 105 4.76 11.63 15.23
CA GLY A 105 6.16 11.69 15.61
C GLY A 105 7.08 10.68 14.89
N ARG A 106 6.61 9.95 13.90
CA ARG A 106 7.43 9.01 13.11
C ARG A 106 8.44 9.70 12.20
N ILE A 107 8.16 10.92 11.78
CA ILE A 107 9.05 11.69 10.92
C ILE A 107 10.10 12.41 11.77
N GLU A 108 11.36 12.13 11.50
CA GLU A 108 12.51 12.84 12.04
C GLU A 108 12.69 14.16 11.27
N VAL A 109 12.76 15.28 11.97
CA VAL A 109 12.79 16.60 11.32
C VAL A 109 14.08 17.34 11.66
N GLU A 110 14.78 17.80 10.63
CA GLU A 110 15.97 18.64 10.72
C GLU A 110 15.73 20.00 10.05
N ILE A 111 16.38 21.05 10.60
CA ILE A 111 16.52 22.35 9.94
C ILE A 111 17.96 22.40 9.39
N LEU A 112 18.08 22.50 8.08
CA LEU A 112 19.34 22.36 7.38
C LEU A 112 19.85 23.68 6.80
N GLY A 113 21.15 23.83 6.86
CA GLY A 113 21.88 24.89 6.18
C GLY A 113 21.68 26.30 6.72
N HIS A 114 22.28 27.27 6.03
CA HIS A 114 22.23 28.69 6.39
C HIS A 114 20.86 29.31 6.05
N TYR A 115 20.19 28.75 5.05
CA TYR A 115 18.86 29.19 4.61
C TYR A 115 17.73 28.53 5.40
N ALA A 116 18.08 27.62 6.32
CA ALA A 116 17.14 26.99 7.24
C ALA A 116 16.00 26.25 6.54
N SER A 117 16.32 25.49 5.49
CA SER A 117 15.40 24.54 4.84
C SER A 117 14.97 23.45 5.82
N VAL A 118 13.74 22.95 5.67
CA VAL A 118 13.20 21.87 6.52
C VAL A 118 13.30 20.56 5.76
N LEU A 119 13.84 19.55 6.42
CA LEU A 119 13.88 18.19 5.90
C LEU A 119 13.27 17.22 6.92
N GLY A 120 12.18 16.58 6.56
CA GLY A 120 11.60 15.46 7.29
C GLY A 120 12.06 14.13 6.70
N LYS A 121 12.34 13.14 7.54
CA LYS A 121 12.68 11.79 7.15
C LYS A 121 11.72 10.82 7.83
N LEU A 122 10.95 10.07 7.05
CA LEU A 122 10.24 8.88 7.49
C LEU A 122 11.17 7.68 7.27
N PRO A 123 11.67 7.05 8.35
CA PRO A 123 12.60 5.92 8.21
C PRO A 123 11.94 4.71 7.56
N GLY A 124 12.65 4.12 6.60
CA GLY A 124 12.35 2.80 6.06
C GLY A 124 12.89 1.69 6.95
N TYR A 125 12.43 0.45 6.73
CA TYR A 125 12.92 -0.70 7.50
C TYR A 125 14.15 -1.38 6.85
N LEU A 126 14.50 -1.07 5.60
CA LEU A 126 15.74 -1.54 5.00
C LEU A 126 16.96 -0.81 5.59
N PRO A 127 18.16 -1.41 5.52
CA PRO A 127 19.33 -0.82 6.14
C PRO A 127 19.75 0.52 5.55
N VAL A 128 20.61 1.23 6.28
CA VAL A 128 21.07 2.62 6.06
C VAL A 128 21.59 2.90 4.63
N ASP A 129 22.02 1.89 3.90
CA ASP A 129 22.52 2.03 2.52
C ASP A 129 21.42 1.83 1.45
N ALA A 130 20.17 1.62 1.85
CA ALA A 130 19.05 1.57 0.92
C ALA A 130 18.81 2.95 0.31
N PRO A 131 18.41 3.02 -0.97
CA PRO A 131 18.06 4.30 -1.57
C PRO A 131 16.79 4.88 -0.95
N ALA A 132 16.48 6.11 -1.28
CA ALA A 132 15.33 6.83 -0.74
C ALA A 132 14.49 7.48 -1.84
N LEU A 133 13.27 7.84 -1.49
CA LEU A 133 12.40 8.68 -2.30
C LEU A 133 12.24 10.04 -1.63
N MET A 134 11.96 11.08 -2.42
CA MET A 134 11.75 12.42 -1.89
C MET A 134 10.65 13.16 -2.61
N VAL A 135 9.90 13.96 -1.87
CA VAL A 135 8.95 14.95 -2.38
C VAL A 135 9.13 16.27 -1.63
N GLY A 136 8.99 17.39 -2.34
CA GLY A 136 9.15 18.70 -1.72
C GLY A 136 8.89 19.86 -2.66
N GLY A 137 8.98 21.07 -2.11
CA GLY A 137 8.89 22.37 -2.78
C GLY A 137 9.44 23.46 -1.90
N HIS A 138 9.30 24.75 -2.28
CA HIS A 138 9.84 25.83 -1.47
C HIS A 138 8.78 26.52 -0.61
N TYR A 139 9.18 26.98 0.58
CA TYR A 139 8.24 27.63 1.49
C TYR A 139 8.37 29.16 1.53
N ASP A 140 9.40 29.74 0.95
CA ASP A 140 9.45 31.19 0.77
C ASP A 140 8.54 31.67 -0.37
N SER A 141 8.38 32.94 -0.51
CA SER A 141 7.66 33.57 -1.61
C SER A 141 8.26 34.95 -1.88
N VAL A 142 8.02 35.51 -3.06
CA VAL A 142 8.42 36.90 -3.33
C VAL A 142 7.73 37.87 -2.36
N PRO A 143 8.34 39.02 -2.04
CA PRO A 143 7.76 39.97 -1.09
C PRO A 143 6.36 40.48 -1.45
N ALA A 144 6.01 40.50 -2.72
CA ALA A 144 4.73 40.98 -3.22
C ALA A 144 3.59 39.96 -3.16
N ALA A 145 3.91 38.64 -3.12
CA ALA A 145 2.94 37.56 -3.22
C ALA A 145 2.80 36.77 -1.91
N PRO A 146 1.59 36.45 -1.47
CA PRO A 146 1.38 35.44 -0.40
C PRO A 146 1.91 34.05 -0.77
N GLY A 147 2.02 33.71 -2.07
CA GLY A 147 2.59 32.48 -2.55
C GLY A 147 1.69 31.27 -2.33
N ALA A 148 0.44 31.34 -2.78
CA ALA A 148 -0.49 30.22 -2.64
C ALA A 148 -0.26 29.16 -3.71
N ASN A 149 0.03 29.58 -4.94
CA ASN A 149 0.44 28.71 -6.03
C ASN A 149 1.98 28.57 -6.04
N ASP A 150 2.69 29.66 -5.81
CA ASP A 150 4.15 29.77 -5.87
C ASP A 150 4.75 30.05 -4.45
N ASP A 151 5.21 29.07 -3.61
CA ASP A 151 4.97 27.65 -3.77
C ASP A 151 4.49 27.03 -2.44
N ALA A 152 3.31 27.49 -1.96
CA ALA A 152 2.66 26.72 -0.89
C ALA A 152 2.12 25.37 -1.40
N THR A 153 2.00 25.19 -2.73
CA THR A 153 1.52 23.95 -3.34
C THR A 153 2.47 22.79 -3.11
N GLY A 154 3.76 23.01 -3.29
CA GLY A 154 4.77 21.96 -3.10
C GLY A 154 4.98 21.59 -1.63
N VAL A 155 5.00 22.60 -0.74
CA VAL A 155 5.06 22.33 0.70
C VAL A 155 3.81 21.58 1.17
N ALA A 156 2.63 21.96 0.71
CA ALA A 156 1.39 21.27 1.04
C ALA A 156 1.36 19.85 0.50
N ALA A 157 1.94 19.59 -0.69
CA ALA A 157 2.09 18.25 -1.24
C ALA A 157 2.98 17.39 -0.34
N ALA A 158 4.13 17.92 0.10
CA ALA A 158 5.01 17.22 1.03
C ALA A 158 4.31 16.90 2.37
N LEU A 159 3.57 17.85 2.95
CA LEU A 159 2.84 17.65 4.21
C LEU A 159 1.68 16.66 4.07
N GLU A 160 0.93 16.71 2.97
CA GLU A 160 -0.18 15.80 2.73
C GLU A 160 0.33 14.37 2.48
N LEU A 161 1.40 14.22 1.71
CA LEU A 161 2.03 12.91 1.51
C LEU A 161 2.70 12.41 2.80
N ALA A 162 3.30 13.28 3.62
CA ALA A 162 3.78 12.90 4.95
C ALA A 162 2.65 12.32 5.81
N ARG A 163 1.47 12.96 5.81
CA ARG A 163 0.27 12.48 6.53
C ARG A 163 -0.20 11.10 6.05
N VAL A 164 -0.17 10.88 4.75
CA VAL A 164 -0.66 9.61 4.16
C VAL A 164 0.38 8.51 4.34
N MET A 165 1.63 8.76 3.90
CA MET A 165 2.70 7.75 3.87
C MET A 165 3.12 7.30 5.28
N SER A 166 3.03 8.16 6.29
CA SER A 166 3.37 7.79 7.67
C SER A 166 2.42 6.77 8.32
N ARG A 167 1.33 6.39 7.66
CA ARG A 167 0.41 5.34 8.13
C ARG A 167 0.91 3.93 7.83
N TYR A 168 1.92 3.80 6.98
CA TYR A 168 2.46 2.54 6.50
C TYR A 168 3.91 2.35 6.94
N ASN A 169 4.40 1.13 6.88
CA ASN A 169 5.81 0.81 7.00
C ASN A 169 6.37 0.60 5.60
N TRP A 170 7.41 1.35 5.24
CA TRP A 170 7.99 1.33 3.92
C TRP A 170 9.37 0.70 3.92
N PRO A 171 9.81 0.05 2.83
CA PRO A 171 11.16 -0.47 2.75
C PRO A 171 12.22 0.63 2.72
N LEU A 172 11.93 1.74 2.05
CA LEU A 172 12.86 2.83 1.81
C LEU A 172 12.57 4.03 2.70
N ASP A 173 13.61 4.79 3.00
CA ASP A 173 13.46 6.11 3.58
C ASP A 173 12.66 7.03 2.64
N ILE A 174 11.76 7.84 3.21
CA ILE A 174 11.05 8.89 2.47
C ILE A 174 11.42 10.24 3.06
N TYR A 175 11.89 11.13 2.19
CA TYR A 175 12.20 12.49 2.57
C TYR A 175 11.10 13.45 2.14
N PHE A 176 10.76 14.38 3.02
CA PHE A 176 9.79 15.47 2.81
C PHE A 176 10.53 16.79 2.95
N GLY A 177 10.70 17.50 1.83
CA GLY A 177 11.50 18.72 1.76
C GLY A 177 10.65 19.99 1.71
N ALA A 178 11.08 21.03 2.45
CA ALA A 178 10.58 22.38 2.27
C ALA A 178 11.78 23.34 2.24
N TRP A 179 12.05 23.86 1.04
CA TRP A 179 13.24 24.64 0.78
C TRP A 179 13.00 26.13 1.05
N ASN A 180 14.06 26.85 1.33
CA ASN A 180 13.99 28.30 1.56
C ASN A 180 14.90 29.04 0.59
N ALA A 181 14.57 30.29 0.32
CA ALA A 181 15.32 31.16 -0.59
C ALA A 181 15.44 30.59 -2.03
N GLU A 182 14.40 29.91 -2.49
CA GLU A 182 14.22 29.55 -3.90
C GLU A 182 14.18 30.81 -4.74
N GLU A 183 13.32 31.78 -4.36
CA GLU A 183 13.08 33.08 -4.99
C GLU A 183 14.32 33.99 -5.04
N ASN A 184 15.34 33.64 -4.27
CA ASN A 184 16.64 34.30 -4.27
C ASN A 184 17.68 33.58 -5.16
N GLY A 185 17.27 32.55 -5.91
CA GLY A 185 18.08 31.79 -6.83
C GLY A 185 18.45 30.39 -6.33
N LEU A 186 17.48 29.61 -5.88
CA LEU A 186 17.59 28.18 -5.51
C LEU A 186 18.59 27.93 -4.36
N LEU A 187 18.74 28.89 -3.43
CA LEU A 187 19.85 28.86 -2.49
C LEU A 187 19.71 27.74 -1.45
N GLY A 188 18.50 27.53 -0.92
CA GLY A 188 18.24 26.50 0.08
C GLY A 188 18.32 25.09 -0.47
N SER A 189 17.71 24.83 -1.62
CA SER A 189 17.80 23.54 -2.29
C SER A 189 19.23 23.21 -2.76
N THR A 190 19.99 24.22 -3.21
CA THR A 190 21.41 24.06 -3.56
C THR A 190 22.23 23.59 -2.37
N GLU A 191 22.01 24.23 -1.20
CA GLU A 191 22.70 23.86 0.03
C GLU A 191 22.30 22.45 0.50
N VAL A 192 21.00 22.12 0.47
CA VAL A 192 20.50 20.82 0.93
C VAL A 192 20.93 19.70 -0.02
N ALA A 193 20.83 19.89 -1.34
CA ALA A 193 21.30 18.89 -2.31
C ALA A 193 22.75 18.51 -2.08
N LYS A 194 23.60 19.51 -1.79
CA LYS A 194 24.99 19.28 -1.43
C LYS A 194 25.14 18.54 -0.10
N ILE A 195 24.42 18.93 0.94
CA ILE A 195 24.45 18.26 2.26
C ILE A 195 24.05 16.80 2.12
N MET A 196 22.99 16.49 1.38
CA MET A 196 22.54 15.12 1.14
C MET A 196 23.59 14.31 0.37
N LYS A 197 24.24 14.91 -0.62
CA LYS A 197 25.34 14.28 -1.37
C LYS A 197 26.54 13.99 -0.46
N ASP A 198 26.93 14.95 0.38
CA ASP A 198 28.04 14.81 1.33
C ASP A 198 27.74 13.73 2.40
N ARG A 199 26.48 13.52 2.74
CA ARG A 199 26.01 12.44 3.62
C ARG A 199 25.91 11.08 2.96
N GLY A 200 26.09 11.00 1.63
CA GLY A 200 25.99 9.76 0.86
C GLY A 200 24.56 9.26 0.66
N VAL A 201 23.55 10.13 0.81
CA VAL A 201 22.16 9.75 0.55
C VAL A 201 22.02 9.38 -0.94
N ASP A 202 21.46 8.21 -1.21
CA ASP A 202 21.09 7.75 -2.56
C ASP A 202 19.59 8.01 -2.78
N LEU A 203 19.24 8.85 -3.76
CA LEU A 203 17.85 9.12 -4.12
C LEU A 203 17.51 8.42 -5.43
N LEU A 204 16.50 7.57 -5.41
CA LEU A 204 15.90 6.99 -6.61
C LEU A 204 15.22 8.06 -7.44
N ALA A 205 14.39 8.87 -6.79
CA ALA A 205 13.69 9.98 -7.39
C ALA A 205 13.38 11.06 -6.36
N TYR A 206 13.48 12.30 -6.78
CA TYR A 206 12.94 13.46 -6.09
C TYR A 206 11.81 14.07 -6.93
N TYR A 207 10.60 14.10 -6.39
CA TYR A 207 9.45 14.77 -6.95
C TYR A 207 9.39 16.20 -6.41
N ASN A 208 9.96 17.14 -7.14
CA ASN A 208 9.81 18.56 -6.85
C ASN A 208 8.45 19.04 -7.34
N VAL A 209 7.68 19.63 -6.47
CA VAL A 209 6.37 20.21 -6.79
C VAL A 209 6.47 21.71 -6.66
N ASP A 210 6.07 22.41 -7.72
CA ASP A 210 6.11 23.86 -7.74
C ASP A 210 5.06 24.40 -8.73
N MET A 211 4.04 25.06 -8.19
CA MET A 211 2.87 25.58 -8.90
C MET A 211 2.01 24.50 -9.54
N LEU A 212 0.88 24.17 -8.94
CA LEU A 212 -0.07 23.15 -9.43
C LEU A 212 -1.50 23.64 -9.65
N LEU A 213 -1.82 24.91 -9.35
CA LEU A 213 -3.22 25.35 -9.19
C LEU A 213 -3.87 25.88 -10.49
N VAL A 214 -3.09 26.16 -11.53
CA VAL A 214 -3.65 26.72 -12.78
C VAL A 214 -3.57 25.69 -13.92
N PRO A 215 -4.65 24.97 -14.22
CA PRO A 215 -4.70 24.10 -15.39
C PRO A 215 -4.80 24.94 -16.67
N ASP A 216 -4.23 24.45 -17.77
CA ASP A 216 -4.44 25.02 -19.10
C ASP A 216 -5.90 24.80 -19.53
N PRO A 217 -6.70 25.86 -19.73
CA PRO A 217 -8.11 25.72 -20.13
C PRO A 217 -8.29 25.12 -21.53
N ASP A 218 -7.27 25.15 -22.35
CA ASP A 218 -7.28 24.61 -23.72
C ASP A 218 -6.67 23.19 -23.79
N ALA A 219 -6.06 22.70 -22.70
CA ALA A 219 -5.52 21.36 -22.65
C ALA A 219 -6.63 20.29 -22.67
N PRO A 220 -6.41 19.16 -23.33
CA PRO A 220 -7.31 18.03 -23.22
C PRO A 220 -7.55 17.64 -21.76
N VAL A 221 -8.77 17.19 -21.45
CA VAL A 221 -9.06 16.59 -20.14
C VAL A 221 -8.01 15.50 -19.88
N GLY A 222 -7.33 15.59 -18.76
CA GLY A 222 -6.25 14.65 -18.43
C GLY A 222 -4.82 15.09 -18.79
N SER A 223 -4.59 16.36 -19.15
CA SER A 223 -3.26 16.91 -19.43
C SER A 223 -3.02 18.22 -18.68
N GLN A 224 -3.53 18.33 -17.45
CA GLN A 224 -3.58 19.59 -16.71
C GLN A 224 -2.42 19.79 -15.72
N SER A 225 -1.62 18.75 -15.53
CA SER A 225 -0.36 18.82 -14.77
C SER A 225 0.77 18.26 -15.61
N LEU A 226 1.96 18.81 -15.45
CA LEU A 226 3.16 18.42 -16.17
C LEU A 226 4.11 17.70 -15.21
N MET A 227 4.82 16.69 -15.72
CA MET A 227 5.94 16.07 -15.03
C MET A 227 7.17 16.21 -15.94
N VAL A 228 7.99 17.20 -15.64
CA VAL A 228 9.20 17.51 -16.39
C VAL A 228 10.34 16.63 -15.89
N TYR A 229 11.05 15.99 -16.81
CA TYR A 229 12.19 15.13 -16.50
C TYR A 229 13.43 15.51 -17.29
N PRO A 230 14.66 15.23 -16.76
CA PRO A 230 15.90 15.62 -17.42
C PRO A 230 16.12 14.87 -18.73
N VAL A 231 16.67 15.59 -19.73
CA VAL A 231 17.11 15.04 -21.01
C VAL A 231 18.59 14.68 -20.97
N GLY A 232 18.98 13.61 -21.66
CA GLY A 232 20.37 13.21 -21.83
C GLY A 232 20.69 11.88 -21.17
N TYR A 233 21.82 11.80 -20.48
CA TYR A 233 22.30 10.52 -19.89
C TYR A 233 21.42 9.93 -18.80
N TYR A 234 20.36 10.62 -18.39
CA TYR A 234 19.48 10.27 -17.28
C TYR A 234 18.10 9.84 -17.77
N HIS A 235 18.03 8.71 -18.48
CA HIS A 235 16.76 8.09 -18.87
C HIS A 235 15.90 7.63 -17.67
N GLU A 236 16.49 7.58 -16.49
CA GLU A 236 15.80 7.22 -15.24
C GLU A 236 14.65 8.18 -14.92
N GLY A 237 14.81 9.48 -15.20
CA GLY A 237 13.75 10.47 -14.98
C GLY A 237 12.48 10.19 -15.78
N ALA A 238 12.61 9.73 -17.03
CA ALA A 238 11.45 9.36 -17.85
C ALA A 238 10.66 8.18 -17.25
N TYR A 239 11.37 7.22 -16.67
CA TYR A 239 10.76 6.06 -16.00
C TYR A 239 9.89 6.50 -14.80
N TRP A 240 10.44 7.34 -13.91
CA TRP A 240 9.70 7.82 -12.74
C TRP A 240 8.52 8.74 -13.12
N ALA A 241 8.70 9.56 -14.17
CA ALA A 241 7.61 10.36 -14.71
C ALA A 241 6.50 9.50 -15.32
N ASP A 242 6.87 8.37 -15.98
CA ASP A 242 5.91 7.44 -16.56
C ASP A 242 5.07 6.72 -15.48
N ILE A 243 5.69 6.32 -14.37
CA ILE A 243 4.95 5.74 -13.24
C ILE A 243 3.92 6.75 -12.71
N ALA A 244 4.31 8.02 -12.46
CA ALA A 244 3.38 9.03 -11.97
C ALA A 244 2.21 9.26 -12.97
N ARG A 245 2.51 9.29 -14.28
CA ARG A 245 1.51 9.38 -15.34
C ARG A 245 0.56 8.17 -15.31
N ALA A 246 1.11 6.96 -15.21
CA ALA A 246 0.31 5.73 -15.16
C ALA A 246 -0.62 5.70 -13.94
N MET A 247 -0.13 6.12 -12.75
CA MET A 247 -0.97 6.22 -11.55
C MET A 247 -2.10 7.24 -11.73
N SER A 248 -1.80 8.39 -12.35
CA SER A 248 -2.82 9.40 -12.70
C SER A 248 -3.87 8.84 -13.67
N GLN A 249 -3.48 8.03 -14.64
CA GLN A 249 -4.39 7.41 -15.61
C GLN A 249 -5.25 6.32 -14.98
N ASN A 250 -4.66 5.47 -14.14
CA ASN A 250 -5.35 4.31 -13.58
C ASN A 250 -6.34 4.68 -12.47
N TYR A 251 -6.02 5.69 -11.65
CA TYR A 251 -6.80 6.01 -10.45
C TYR A 251 -7.42 7.39 -10.47
N GLY A 252 -6.91 8.32 -11.29
CA GLY A 252 -7.35 9.70 -11.37
C GLY A 252 -8.20 10.02 -12.60
N GLN A 253 -8.62 11.27 -12.66
CA GLN A 253 -9.33 11.85 -13.81
C GLN A 253 -8.48 12.83 -14.60
N HIS A 254 -7.38 13.30 -14.01
CA HIS A 254 -6.49 14.31 -14.57
C HIS A 254 -5.11 13.70 -14.81
N MET A 255 -4.82 13.42 -16.07
CA MET A 255 -3.56 12.82 -16.47
C MET A 255 -2.39 13.80 -16.31
N ILE A 256 -1.29 13.29 -15.78
CA ILE A 256 -0.01 13.97 -15.82
C ILE A 256 0.60 13.79 -17.20
N LEU A 257 0.95 14.89 -17.88
CA LEU A 257 1.70 14.86 -19.12
C LEU A 257 3.21 14.83 -18.82
N GLN A 258 3.90 13.85 -19.37
CA GLN A 258 5.36 13.81 -19.34
C GLN A 258 5.95 14.82 -20.33
N VAL A 259 6.90 15.62 -19.87
CA VAL A 259 7.57 16.65 -20.68
C VAL A 259 9.09 16.52 -20.51
N MET A 260 9.80 16.44 -21.63
CA MET A 260 11.26 16.52 -21.59
C MET A 260 11.71 17.92 -21.20
N SER A 261 12.77 18.04 -20.42
CA SER A 261 13.32 19.35 -20.04
C SER A 261 13.72 20.22 -21.22
N SER A 262 14.08 19.61 -22.37
CA SER A 262 14.33 20.35 -23.62
C SER A 262 13.10 21.05 -24.20
N ASP A 263 11.91 20.56 -23.87
CA ASP A 263 10.63 21.07 -24.38
C ASP A 263 9.94 22.02 -23.40
N PHE A 264 10.53 22.23 -22.23
CA PHE A 264 10.04 23.14 -21.19
C PHE A 264 11.02 24.30 -20.96
N SER A 265 10.65 25.50 -21.38
CA SER A 265 11.55 26.65 -21.49
C SER A 265 12.10 27.20 -20.15
N SER A 266 11.55 26.78 -19.04
CA SER A 266 11.93 27.24 -17.70
C SER A 266 12.43 26.10 -16.79
N TRP A 267 12.87 25.01 -17.37
CA TRP A 267 13.23 23.78 -16.67
C TRP A 267 14.34 23.94 -15.61
N GLU A 268 15.14 25.01 -15.65
CA GLU A 268 16.21 25.29 -14.68
C GLU A 268 15.74 26.11 -13.46
N ARG A 269 14.45 26.47 -13.37
CA ARG A 269 13.97 27.52 -12.47
C ARG A 269 13.29 27.04 -11.22
N SER A 270 13.47 25.79 -10.81
CA SER A 270 12.93 25.29 -9.56
C SER A 270 13.88 24.32 -8.87
N ASP A 271 13.54 23.91 -7.67
CA ASP A 271 14.41 23.23 -6.70
C ASP A 271 14.87 21.83 -7.12
N HIS A 272 14.29 21.21 -8.16
CA HIS A 272 14.82 19.98 -8.76
C HIS A 272 16.18 20.18 -9.41
N TYR A 273 16.47 21.39 -9.94
CA TYR A 273 17.69 21.66 -10.72
C TYR A 273 18.98 21.53 -9.89
N PRO A 274 19.10 22.08 -8.67
CA PRO A 274 20.26 21.82 -7.82
C PRO A 274 20.52 20.34 -7.54
N PHE A 275 19.47 19.53 -7.43
CA PHE A 275 19.61 18.08 -7.25
C PHE A 275 20.15 17.41 -8.52
N TRP A 276 19.73 17.83 -9.71
CA TRP A 276 20.32 17.37 -10.96
C TRP A 276 21.82 17.69 -11.02
N GLN A 277 22.22 18.89 -10.58
CA GLN A 277 23.63 19.29 -10.54
C GLN A 277 24.47 18.41 -9.61
N GLN A 278 23.86 17.79 -8.59
CA GLN A 278 24.53 16.83 -7.70
C GLN A 278 24.45 15.39 -8.24
N GLY A 279 23.83 15.15 -9.40
CA GLY A 279 23.70 13.85 -10.04
C GLY A 279 22.55 13.00 -9.48
N TYR A 280 21.56 13.62 -8.86
CA TYR A 280 20.33 12.98 -8.45
C TYR A 280 19.30 12.96 -9.58
N THR A 281 18.44 11.96 -9.60
CA THR A 281 17.24 11.96 -10.45
C THR A 281 16.15 12.78 -9.76
N ALA A 282 15.82 13.93 -10.32
CA ALA A 282 14.76 14.79 -9.83
C ALA A 282 13.76 15.10 -10.95
N LEU A 283 12.51 15.21 -10.58
CA LEU A 283 11.37 15.49 -11.46
C LEU A 283 10.77 16.83 -11.06
N PHE A 284 10.20 17.54 -12.01
CA PHE A 284 9.53 18.79 -11.76
C PHE A 284 8.05 18.68 -12.09
N ALA A 285 7.21 18.58 -11.05
CA ALA A 285 5.78 18.61 -11.17
C ALA A 285 5.30 20.06 -11.22
N HIS A 286 4.66 20.43 -12.32
CA HIS A 286 4.25 21.80 -12.60
C HIS A 286 2.86 21.84 -13.25
N GLU A 287 2.18 22.96 -13.15
CA GLU A 287 0.90 23.20 -13.82
C GLU A 287 1.07 23.35 -15.33
N SER A 288 0.07 22.94 -16.09
CA SER A 288 0.05 23.13 -17.54
C SER A 288 -0.33 24.54 -17.96
N GLY A 289 -1.03 25.26 -17.10
CA GLY A 289 -1.61 26.56 -17.37
C GLY A 289 -0.77 27.76 -16.94
N PHE A 290 0.52 27.61 -16.70
CA PHE A 290 1.41 28.68 -16.24
C PHE A 290 1.26 29.99 -17.05
N VAL A 291 1.09 29.92 -18.36
CA VAL A 291 0.92 31.10 -19.22
C VAL A 291 -0.38 31.86 -18.94
N TYR A 292 -1.34 31.25 -18.26
CA TYR A 292 -2.63 31.84 -17.87
C TYR A 292 -2.62 32.31 -16.40
N ASP A 293 -1.56 32.01 -15.63
CA ASP A 293 -1.45 32.47 -14.24
C ASP A 293 -1.10 33.96 -14.16
N THR A 294 -2.13 34.78 -14.18
CA THR A 294 -1.98 36.24 -14.03
C THR A 294 -1.67 36.67 -12.59
N ALA A 295 -1.70 35.74 -11.65
CA ALA A 295 -1.41 35.98 -10.24
C ALA A 295 0.07 35.77 -9.90
N TYR A 296 0.83 35.08 -10.74
CA TYR A 296 2.24 34.76 -10.53
C TYR A 296 3.04 35.99 -10.10
N HIS A 297 3.75 35.88 -8.97
CA HIS A 297 4.55 36.95 -8.34
C HIS A 297 3.79 38.24 -7.99
N THR A 298 2.46 38.18 -7.83
CA THR A 298 1.64 39.33 -7.46
C THR A 298 0.89 39.10 -6.15
N SER A 299 0.31 40.20 -5.60
CA SER A 299 -0.54 40.14 -4.41
C SER A 299 -1.85 39.32 -4.62
N GLN A 300 -2.13 38.87 -5.82
CA GLN A 300 -3.29 38.05 -6.16
C GLN A 300 -3.01 36.56 -6.05
N ASP A 301 -1.77 36.15 -5.85
CA ASP A 301 -1.41 34.76 -5.55
C ASP A 301 -1.83 34.41 -4.12
N THR A 302 -3.14 34.25 -3.95
CA THR A 302 -3.81 33.94 -2.69
C THR A 302 -4.67 32.68 -2.83
N TRP A 303 -4.86 31.96 -1.74
CA TRP A 303 -5.69 30.76 -1.70
C TRP A 303 -7.16 30.97 -2.14
N THR A 304 -7.61 32.20 -2.28
CA THR A 304 -8.97 32.56 -2.75
C THR A 304 -9.02 32.94 -4.22
N ASN A 305 -7.91 32.86 -4.95
CA ASN A 305 -7.88 33.22 -6.35
C ASN A 305 -8.81 32.30 -7.16
N PRO A 306 -9.73 32.89 -7.97
CA PRO A 306 -10.72 32.10 -8.72
C PRO A 306 -10.13 31.30 -9.88
N LEU A 307 -8.87 31.51 -10.27
CA LEU A 307 -8.17 30.71 -11.28
C LEU A 307 -7.70 29.35 -10.74
N TYR A 308 -7.64 29.20 -9.41
CA TYR A 308 -7.02 28.06 -8.76
C TYR A 308 -7.94 26.86 -8.65
N ASP A 309 -7.52 25.74 -9.24
CA ASP A 309 -8.21 24.47 -9.21
C ASP A 309 -7.51 23.47 -8.27
N TYR A 310 -8.00 23.41 -7.03
CA TYR A 310 -7.49 22.51 -5.99
C TYR A 310 -7.74 21.02 -6.30
N GLN A 311 -8.74 20.71 -7.14
CA GLN A 311 -9.01 19.33 -7.52
C GLN A 311 -7.90 18.81 -8.45
N VAL A 312 -7.54 19.59 -9.45
CA VAL A 312 -6.45 19.26 -10.37
C VAL A 312 -5.14 19.10 -9.62
N ALA A 313 -4.80 20.06 -8.75
CA ALA A 313 -3.58 19.99 -7.96
C ALA A 313 -3.55 18.75 -7.04
N ALA A 314 -4.66 18.46 -6.35
CA ALA A 314 -4.75 17.29 -5.50
C ALA A 314 -4.61 15.97 -6.28
N GLU A 315 -5.13 15.90 -7.51
CA GLU A 315 -4.94 14.72 -8.38
C GLU A 315 -3.47 14.50 -8.75
N ALA A 316 -2.71 15.57 -8.99
CA ALA A 316 -1.26 15.45 -9.21
C ALA A 316 -0.53 14.93 -7.96
N VAL A 317 -0.89 15.44 -6.77
CA VAL A 317 -0.32 14.98 -5.49
C VAL A 317 -0.66 13.51 -5.22
N LYS A 318 -1.91 13.09 -5.51
CA LYS A 318 -2.33 11.68 -5.43
C LYS A 318 -1.49 10.79 -6.33
N ALA A 319 -1.26 11.21 -7.57
CA ALA A 319 -0.46 10.45 -8.52
C ALA A 319 1.01 10.32 -8.09
N ILE A 320 1.60 11.38 -7.52
CA ILE A 320 2.96 11.34 -6.99
C ILE A 320 3.05 10.37 -5.81
N GLY A 321 2.15 10.49 -4.82
CA GLY A 321 2.12 9.58 -3.67
C GLY A 321 1.92 8.13 -4.07
N SER A 322 1.01 7.89 -5.01
CA SER A 322 0.74 6.57 -5.58
C SER A 322 1.96 6.00 -6.33
N ALA A 323 2.69 6.86 -7.08
CA ALA A 323 3.93 6.45 -7.76
C ALA A 323 5.04 6.09 -6.77
N MET A 324 5.17 6.84 -5.67
CA MET A 324 6.11 6.50 -4.59
C MET A 324 5.75 5.16 -3.95
N ALA A 325 4.47 4.92 -3.63
CA ALA A 325 3.99 3.66 -3.07
C ALA A 325 4.22 2.50 -4.05
N PHE A 326 3.86 2.66 -5.32
CA PHE A 326 4.11 1.67 -6.37
C PHE A 326 5.60 1.32 -6.48
N THR A 327 6.47 2.32 -6.49
CA THR A 327 7.92 2.12 -6.55
C THR A 327 8.40 1.25 -5.39
N MET A 328 7.97 1.55 -4.17
CA MET A 328 8.39 0.81 -2.99
C MET A 328 7.82 -0.61 -2.96
N ALA A 329 6.56 -0.78 -3.29
CA ALA A 329 5.90 -2.08 -3.27
C ALA A 329 6.34 -3.00 -4.42
N ARG A 330 6.75 -2.46 -5.58
CA ARG A 330 7.02 -3.25 -6.78
C ARG A 330 8.48 -3.35 -7.15
N THR A 331 9.27 -2.33 -6.90
CA THR A 331 10.67 -2.27 -7.37
C THR A 331 11.61 -2.93 -6.38
N TYR A 332 11.23 -3.00 -5.11
CA TYR A 332 12.08 -3.56 -4.05
C TYR A 332 11.65 -4.93 -3.54
N GLY A 333 10.52 -5.43 -3.98
CA GLY A 333 10.13 -6.81 -3.81
C GLY A 333 10.69 -7.77 -4.86
N GLU A 334 11.48 -7.33 -5.84
CA GLU A 334 12.22 -8.23 -6.72
C GLU A 334 13.56 -8.63 -6.10
N PRO A 335 14.19 -9.73 -6.59
CA PRO A 335 15.52 -10.11 -6.13
C PRO A 335 16.44 -8.90 -6.11
N THR A 336 16.93 -8.52 -4.95
CA THR A 336 17.69 -7.29 -4.77
C THR A 336 18.97 -7.36 -5.61
N ASN A 337 19.14 -6.41 -6.51
CA ASN A 337 20.33 -6.29 -7.34
C ASN A 337 21.11 -5.03 -6.95
N LEU A 338 22.08 -5.20 -6.06
CA LEU A 338 23.02 -4.15 -5.69
C LEU A 338 24.18 -4.14 -6.68
N SER A 339 24.32 -3.09 -7.48
CA SER A 339 25.44 -2.95 -8.42
C SER A 339 26.21 -1.68 -8.13
N GLN A 340 27.52 -1.81 -7.85
CA GLN A 340 28.40 -0.68 -7.60
C GLN A 340 29.67 -0.74 -8.46
N LYS A 341 30.11 0.43 -8.94
CA LYS A 341 31.39 0.64 -9.62
C LYS A 341 32.24 1.60 -8.81
N PHE A 342 33.46 1.21 -8.50
CA PHE A 342 34.41 2.03 -7.74
C PHE A 342 35.86 1.65 -8.02
N THR A 343 36.79 2.52 -7.64
CA THR A 343 38.22 2.26 -7.72
C THR A 343 38.81 2.25 -6.32
N LEU A 344 39.57 1.21 -5.99
CA LEU A 344 40.35 1.13 -4.76
C LEU A 344 41.82 1.41 -5.05
N ILE A 345 42.41 2.31 -4.28
CA ILE A 345 43.83 2.53 -4.26
C ILE A 345 44.54 1.41 -3.48
N PRO A 346 45.87 1.22 -3.62
CA PRO A 346 46.61 0.18 -2.93
C PRO A 346 46.36 0.15 -1.42
N SER A 347 46.21 -1.03 -0.87
CA SER A 347 46.01 -1.28 0.58
C SER A 347 44.69 -0.71 1.16
N HIS A 348 43.70 -0.41 0.31
CA HIS A 348 42.37 0.03 0.74
C HIS A 348 41.32 -1.05 0.51
N ASN A 349 40.24 -0.94 1.26
CA ASN A 349 39.07 -1.80 1.10
C ASN A 349 37.79 -0.97 1.11
N LYS A 350 36.69 -1.58 0.65
CA LYS A 350 35.34 -1.06 0.73
C LYS A 350 34.40 -2.18 1.20
N ASN A 351 33.51 -1.86 2.11
CA ASN A 351 32.42 -2.73 2.54
C ASN A 351 31.16 -2.37 1.77
N LEU A 352 30.47 -3.39 1.28
CA LEU A 352 29.11 -3.32 0.77
C LEU A 352 28.24 -4.12 1.75
N THR A 353 27.30 -3.45 2.41
CA THR A 353 26.44 -4.07 3.42
C THR A 353 25.03 -4.22 2.84
N PHE A 354 24.38 -5.35 3.12
CA PHE A 354 23.03 -5.65 2.69
C PHE A 354 22.34 -6.57 3.69
N ALA A 355 21.01 -6.47 3.78
CA ALA A 355 20.21 -7.26 4.70
C ALA A 355 19.68 -8.52 4.00
N ILE A 356 19.68 -9.63 4.72
CA ILE A 356 19.01 -10.87 4.37
C ILE A 356 17.91 -11.09 5.41
N SER A 357 16.67 -11.11 5.00
CA SER A 357 15.49 -11.29 5.85
C SER A 357 15.05 -12.75 5.95
N THR A 358 15.39 -13.57 4.95
CA THR A 358 15.04 -15.00 4.89
C THR A 358 16.22 -15.83 4.35
N PRO A 359 16.31 -17.14 4.65
CA PRO A 359 17.28 -18.04 4.00
C PRO A 359 17.20 -17.95 2.49
N THR A 360 18.34 -17.67 1.83
CA THR A 360 18.38 -17.43 0.37
C THR A 360 19.72 -17.82 -0.24
N ILE A 361 19.82 -17.66 -1.55
CA ILE A 361 21.08 -17.77 -2.28
C ILE A 361 21.59 -16.39 -2.64
N ILE A 362 22.75 -16.02 -2.08
CA ILE A 362 23.45 -14.79 -2.45
C ILE A 362 24.29 -15.07 -3.68
N ASN A 363 24.07 -14.32 -4.76
CA ASN A 363 24.89 -14.39 -5.97
C ASN A 363 25.70 -13.09 -6.07
N VAL A 364 27.03 -13.20 -6.14
CA VAL A 364 27.93 -12.08 -6.35
C VAL A 364 28.65 -12.25 -7.67
N THR A 365 28.45 -11.30 -8.57
CA THR A 365 29.24 -11.17 -9.80
C THR A 365 30.23 -10.03 -9.60
N ALA A 366 31.51 -10.35 -9.62
CA ALA A 366 32.59 -9.39 -9.43
C ALA A 366 33.45 -9.31 -10.67
N ARG A 367 33.73 -8.08 -11.11
CA ARG A 367 34.59 -7.77 -12.25
C ARG A 367 35.58 -6.71 -11.80
N TRP A 368 36.87 -6.93 -12.07
CA TRP A 368 37.90 -5.97 -11.72
C TRP A 368 39.01 -5.90 -12.76
N TRP A 369 39.73 -4.79 -12.78
CA TRP A 369 40.77 -4.48 -13.74
C TRP A 369 42.08 -4.22 -13.01
N GLY A 370 42.98 -5.18 -13.05
CA GLY A 370 44.27 -5.16 -12.36
C GLY A 370 44.38 -6.27 -11.32
N GLY A 371 45.55 -6.43 -10.72
CA GLY A 371 45.81 -7.54 -9.79
C GLY A 371 45.72 -7.15 -8.32
N GLY A 372 45.58 -8.17 -7.46
CA GLY A 372 45.63 -8.04 -6.02
C GLY A 372 44.28 -7.84 -5.33
N THR A 373 43.17 -8.18 -5.98
CA THR A 373 41.82 -8.08 -5.40
C THR A 373 41.48 -9.32 -4.57
N THR A 374 40.84 -9.10 -3.42
CA THR A 374 40.17 -10.12 -2.62
C THR A 374 38.76 -9.62 -2.29
N ILE A 375 37.77 -10.48 -2.47
CA ILE A 375 36.36 -10.20 -2.19
C ILE A 375 35.86 -11.25 -1.19
N THR A 376 35.47 -10.80 -0.01
CA THR A 376 35.14 -11.67 1.12
C THR A 376 33.72 -11.38 1.61
N LEU A 377 32.89 -12.42 1.68
CA LEU A 377 31.55 -12.35 2.25
C LEU A 377 31.60 -12.76 3.73
N PHE A 378 31.05 -11.92 4.58
CA PHE A 378 30.88 -12.17 6.02
C PHE A 378 29.38 -12.24 6.36
N ASP A 379 29.06 -13.12 7.30
CA ASP A 379 27.72 -13.25 7.86
C ASP A 379 27.40 -12.12 8.88
N PRO A 380 26.18 -12.06 9.47
CA PRO A 380 25.80 -11.08 10.47
C PRO A 380 26.63 -11.12 11.77
N ASN A 381 27.36 -12.21 12.02
CA ASN A 381 28.25 -12.38 13.18
C ASN A 381 29.74 -12.14 12.84
N ASP A 382 30.00 -11.50 11.68
CA ASP A 382 31.36 -11.28 11.16
C ASP A 382 32.18 -12.58 10.91
N GLN A 383 31.48 -13.72 10.71
CA GLN A 383 32.17 -14.95 10.35
C GLN A 383 32.33 -15.02 8.82
N LEU A 384 33.47 -15.56 8.39
CA LEU A 384 33.76 -15.79 6.99
C LEU A 384 32.77 -16.80 6.41
N VAL A 385 32.00 -16.38 5.41
CA VAL A 385 31.10 -17.27 4.63
C VAL A 385 31.86 -17.85 3.46
N THR A 386 32.40 -16.99 2.58
CA THR A 386 33.15 -17.41 1.40
C THR A 386 34.04 -16.27 0.88
N GLN A 387 34.94 -16.59 -0.05
CA GLN A 387 35.92 -15.63 -0.56
C GLN A 387 36.27 -15.90 -2.02
N MET A 388 36.39 -14.82 -2.80
CA MET A 388 37.02 -14.80 -4.12
C MET A 388 38.39 -14.15 -4.00
N VAL A 389 39.40 -14.75 -4.60
CA VAL A 389 40.78 -14.23 -4.61
C VAL A 389 41.26 -14.13 -6.04
N ASP A 390 41.97 -13.04 -6.34
CA ASP A 390 42.63 -12.84 -7.62
C ASP A 390 43.51 -14.05 -7.99
N PRO A 391 43.26 -14.73 -9.11
CA PRO A 391 44.03 -15.89 -9.54
C PRO A 391 45.45 -15.56 -10.01
N GLY A 392 45.79 -14.27 -10.14
CA GLY A 392 47.17 -13.82 -10.46
C GLY A 392 47.65 -14.09 -11.88
N ALA A 393 46.79 -14.53 -12.79
CA ALA A 393 47.21 -15.08 -14.08
C ALA A 393 47.05 -14.17 -15.31
N SER A 394 46.32 -13.07 -15.19
CA SER A 394 46.07 -12.14 -16.30
C SER A 394 46.21 -10.69 -15.89
N PRO A 395 46.74 -9.82 -16.75
CA PRO A 395 47.04 -8.43 -16.37
C PRO A 395 45.86 -7.44 -16.56
N TRP A 396 44.74 -7.81 -17.16
CA TRP A 396 43.82 -6.80 -17.66
C TRP A 396 42.43 -6.79 -17.08
N GLU A 397 41.77 -7.95 -16.95
CA GLU A 397 40.39 -8.02 -16.51
C GLU A 397 40.06 -9.40 -15.93
N TYR A 398 39.38 -9.42 -14.81
CA TYR A 398 38.86 -10.64 -14.19
C TYR A 398 37.35 -10.51 -14.00
N THR A 399 36.65 -11.63 -14.20
CA THR A 399 35.26 -11.80 -13.79
C THR A 399 35.14 -13.09 -13.03
N GLN A 400 34.62 -13.01 -11.79
CA GLN A 400 34.30 -14.18 -10.98
C GLN A 400 32.86 -14.10 -10.50
N ILE A 401 32.26 -15.26 -10.31
CA ILE A 401 30.89 -15.41 -9.78
C ILE A 401 30.96 -16.29 -8.56
N MET A 402 30.33 -15.85 -7.49
CA MET A 402 30.11 -16.60 -6.26
C MET A 402 28.61 -16.80 -6.11
N SER A 403 28.20 -18.04 -5.77
CA SER A 403 26.83 -18.38 -5.43
C SER A 403 26.86 -19.11 -4.09
N GLN A 404 26.21 -18.56 -3.07
CA GLN A 404 26.29 -19.04 -1.72
C GLN A 404 24.92 -19.11 -1.07
N SER A 405 24.50 -20.33 -0.67
CA SER A 405 23.33 -20.51 0.20
C SER A 405 23.65 -20.02 1.60
N VAL A 406 22.76 -19.25 2.20
CA VAL A 406 22.85 -18.71 3.55
C VAL A 406 21.55 -18.96 4.31
N GLU A 407 21.70 -19.37 5.57
CA GLU A 407 20.58 -19.70 6.45
C GLU A 407 20.37 -18.64 7.55
N SER A 408 21.38 -17.79 7.76
CA SER A 408 21.33 -16.77 8.82
C SER A 408 20.72 -15.49 8.30
N VAL A 409 19.72 -14.97 8.99
CA VAL A 409 19.14 -13.65 8.70
C VAL A 409 19.94 -12.54 9.38
N GLY A 410 19.95 -11.35 8.78
CA GLY A 410 20.64 -10.17 9.30
C GLY A 410 21.53 -9.47 8.28
N LEU A 411 22.42 -8.58 8.76
CA LEU A 411 23.30 -7.78 7.92
C LEU A 411 24.53 -8.57 7.47
N TYR A 412 24.61 -8.83 6.19
CA TYR A 412 25.78 -9.38 5.52
C TYR A 412 26.71 -8.26 5.05
N ARG A 413 28.00 -8.57 4.98
CA ARG A 413 29.02 -7.63 4.55
C ARG A 413 29.95 -8.25 3.52
N LEU A 414 29.96 -7.67 2.31
CA LEU A 414 30.93 -8.00 1.28
C LEU A 414 32.08 -7.01 1.35
N ASN A 415 33.26 -7.47 1.76
CA ASN A 415 34.48 -6.66 1.78
C ASN A 415 35.26 -6.85 0.49
N VAL A 416 35.52 -5.77 -0.23
CA VAL A 416 36.36 -5.74 -1.42
C VAL A 416 37.67 -5.06 -1.05
N ALA A 417 38.79 -5.76 -1.15
CA ALA A 417 40.10 -5.27 -0.76
C ALA A 417 41.07 -5.30 -1.93
N ASN A 418 41.87 -4.23 -2.09
CA ASN A 418 42.99 -4.15 -3.03
C ASN A 418 44.32 -4.32 -2.30
N HIS A 419 44.96 -5.46 -2.48
CA HIS A 419 46.30 -5.79 -1.93
C HIS A 419 47.42 -5.52 -2.96
N GLY A 420 47.07 -5.09 -4.17
CA GLY A 420 48.02 -4.80 -5.23
C GLY A 420 48.81 -3.50 -5.03
N GLY A 421 49.76 -3.26 -5.92
CA GLY A 421 50.60 -2.06 -5.92
C GLY A 421 50.02 -0.89 -6.71
N THR A 422 48.89 -1.04 -7.38
CA THR A 422 48.22 -0.05 -8.24
C THR A 422 46.75 0.12 -7.88
N GLY A 423 46.12 1.19 -8.34
CA GLY A 423 44.68 1.37 -8.27
C GLY A 423 43.94 0.31 -9.11
N VAL A 424 42.88 -0.27 -8.57
CA VAL A 424 42.08 -1.30 -9.22
C VAL A 424 40.63 -0.84 -9.31
N GLY A 425 40.09 -0.83 -10.53
CA GLY A 425 38.66 -0.60 -10.76
C GLY A 425 37.84 -1.88 -10.49
N HIS A 426 36.70 -1.73 -9.86
CA HIS A 426 35.79 -2.83 -9.52
C HIS A 426 34.39 -2.54 -10.01
N GLU A 427 33.72 -3.58 -10.48
CA GLU A 427 32.28 -3.62 -10.75
C GLU A 427 31.71 -4.83 -9.99
N ILE A 428 30.91 -4.58 -8.98
CA ILE A 428 30.32 -5.59 -8.12
C ILE A 428 28.81 -5.57 -8.31
N SER A 429 28.21 -6.74 -8.53
CA SER A 429 26.78 -6.96 -8.52
C SER A 429 26.45 -8.05 -7.52
N ILE A 430 25.53 -7.79 -6.61
CA ILE A 430 25.05 -8.73 -5.60
C ILE A 430 23.56 -8.91 -5.85
N THR A 431 23.11 -10.14 -6.01
CA THR A 431 21.67 -10.48 -6.10
C THR A 431 21.31 -11.49 -5.04
N TYR A 432 20.20 -11.31 -4.40
CA TYR A 432 19.61 -12.21 -3.41
C TYR A 432 18.10 -11.96 -3.36
N ASP A 433 17.39 -12.88 -2.74
CA ASP A 433 15.96 -12.78 -2.51
C ASP A 433 15.66 -12.52 -1.04
N THR A 434 14.51 -11.97 -0.75
CA THR A 434 14.07 -11.60 0.59
C THR A 434 12.62 -12.06 0.81
N ASP A 435 12.18 -12.03 2.04
CA ASP A 435 10.81 -12.18 2.52
C ASP A 435 10.65 -11.12 3.60
N ILE A 436 10.18 -9.94 3.17
CA ILE A 436 10.27 -8.72 3.97
C ILE A 436 9.21 -8.68 5.05
N ASP A 437 8.01 -9.16 4.79
CA ASP A 437 6.90 -9.17 5.72
C ASP A 437 6.81 -10.46 6.56
N GLY A 438 7.55 -11.50 6.17
CA GLY A 438 7.63 -12.76 6.88
C GLY A 438 6.43 -13.67 6.65
N ASN A 439 5.75 -13.52 5.51
CA ASN A 439 4.59 -14.31 5.14
C ASN A 439 4.94 -15.70 4.55
N GLU A 440 6.24 -16.04 4.47
CA GLU A 440 6.81 -17.28 3.91
C GLU A 440 6.78 -17.34 2.37
N VAL A 441 6.36 -16.28 1.67
CA VAL A 441 6.52 -16.09 0.24
C VAL A 441 7.75 -15.21 0.00
N LEU A 442 8.64 -15.62 -0.92
CA LEU A 442 9.78 -14.77 -1.27
C LEU A 442 9.31 -13.56 -2.07
N ASP A 443 9.88 -12.38 -1.80
CA ASP A 443 9.54 -11.11 -2.46
C ASP A 443 9.51 -11.22 -4.00
N SER A 444 10.38 -12.07 -4.59
CA SER A 444 10.37 -12.34 -6.03
C SER A 444 9.16 -13.16 -6.51
N ASN A 445 8.50 -13.87 -5.61
CA ASN A 445 7.34 -14.69 -5.90
C ASN A 445 6.02 -13.97 -5.60
N GLU A 446 6.04 -12.93 -4.76
CA GLU A 446 4.86 -12.13 -4.42
C GLU A 446 4.05 -11.71 -5.66
N PHE A 447 4.76 -11.21 -6.66
CA PHE A 447 4.16 -10.81 -7.92
C PHE A 447 3.42 -11.95 -8.64
N TRP A 448 3.96 -13.16 -8.60
CA TRP A 448 3.38 -14.32 -9.29
C TRP A 448 2.29 -15.01 -8.49
N PHE A 449 2.34 -14.84 -7.18
CA PHE A 449 1.41 -15.46 -6.26
C PHE A 449 0.27 -14.53 -5.88
N ASP A 450 0.32 -13.27 -6.32
CA ASP A 450 -0.67 -12.22 -6.05
C ASP A 450 -0.82 -11.86 -4.57
N SER A 451 0.24 -12.10 -3.77
CA SER A 451 0.31 -11.66 -2.38
C SER A 451 0.78 -10.20 -2.25
N GLU A 452 0.49 -9.59 -1.11
CA GLU A 452 0.90 -8.21 -0.82
C GLU A 452 2.25 -8.18 -0.09
N PHE A 453 3.20 -7.37 -0.60
CA PHE A 453 4.57 -7.23 -0.07
C PHE A 453 4.69 -6.87 1.41
N PHE A 454 3.61 -6.53 2.09
CA PHE A 454 3.62 -6.04 3.47
C PHE A 454 2.52 -6.67 4.30
N SER A 455 1.91 -7.73 3.83
CA SER A 455 0.85 -8.43 4.52
C SER A 455 1.25 -9.88 4.77
N LEU A 456 1.11 -10.33 6.00
CA LEU A 456 1.28 -11.73 6.36
C LEU A 456 0.14 -12.61 5.80
N ASP A 457 -1.00 -12.01 5.55
CA ASP A 457 -2.27 -12.57 5.14
C ASP A 457 -2.96 -11.49 4.30
N SER A 458 -2.93 -11.65 2.98
CA SER A 458 -3.25 -10.58 2.01
C SER A 458 -4.73 -10.28 1.91
N ASP A 459 -5.62 -11.25 2.13
CA ASP A 459 -7.08 -11.10 2.05
C ASP A 459 -7.78 -11.14 3.42
N LEU A 460 -7.01 -11.36 4.48
CA LEU A 460 -7.46 -11.33 5.87
C LEU A 460 -8.44 -12.45 6.23
N ASP A 461 -8.29 -13.60 5.62
CA ASP A 461 -9.13 -14.78 5.88
C ASP A 461 -8.60 -15.68 7.00
N THR A 462 -7.42 -15.38 7.56
CA THR A 462 -6.70 -16.10 8.61
C THR A 462 -5.74 -17.20 8.15
N ILE A 463 -5.67 -17.48 6.86
CA ILE A 463 -4.61 -18.28 6.25
C ILE A 463 -3.50 -17.33 5.82
N THR A 464 -2.25 -17.63 6.14
CA THR A 464 -1.15 -16.78 5.67
C THR A 464 -0.81 -17.08 4.22
N ASP A 465 -0.30 -16.08 3.48
CA ASP A 465 0.05 -16.21 2.06
C ASP A 465 0.97 -17.42 1.81
N GLY A 466 1.92 -17.68 2.72
CA GLY A 466 2.79 -18.85 2.64
C GLY A 466 2.06 -20.19 2.83
N GLN A 467 1.02 -20.22 3.66
CA GLN A 467 0.15 -21.41 3.80
C GLN A 467 -0.69 -21.62 2.55
N GLU A 468 -1.25 -20.56 2.01
CA GLU A 468 -2.02 -20.57 0.77
C GLU A 468 -1.17 -21.05 -0.43
N MET A 469 0.07 -20.57 -0.53
CA MET A 469 1.03 -21.04 -1.51
C MET A 469 1.24 -22.56 -1.43
N LEU A 470 1.26 -23.13 -0.23
CA LEU A 470 1.41 -24.58 -0.02
C LEU A 470 0.14 -25.37 -0.34
N ILE A 471 -1.02 -24.80 -0.07
CA ILE A 471 -2.35 -25.40 -0.29
C ILE A 471 -2.75 -25.24 -1.75
N GLY A 472 -2.37 -24.12 -2.38
CA GLY A 472 -2.69 -23.76 -3.76
C GLY A 472 -3.89 -22.84 -3.89
N THR A 473 -4.34 -22.23 -2.77
CA THR A 473 -5.37 -21.19 -2.74
C THR A 473 -4.82 -19.83 -3.23
N LEU A 474 -5.69 -18.84 -3.36
CA LEU A 474 -5.35 -17.51 -3.87
C LEU A 474 -5.11 -16.57 -2.69
N ALA A 475 -3.89 -16.08 -2.51
CA ALA A 475 -3.51 -15.16 -1.44
C ALA A 475 -4.32 -13.85 -1.36
N ASN A 476 -5.05 -13.49 -2.40
CA ASN A 476 -5.82 -12.27 -2.49
C ASN A 476 -7.34 -12.49 -2.54
N SER A 477 -7.80 -13.70 -2.26
CA SER A 477 -9.23 -14.04 -2.33
C SER A 477 -9.59 -15.09 -1.29
N SER A 478 -10.25 -14.68 -0.24
CA SER A 478 -10.77 -15.55 0.82
C SER A 478 -11.79 -16.63 0.38
N ASP A 479 -12.01 -16.78 -0.92
CA ASP A 479 -12.87 -17.76 -1.58
C ASP A 479 -12.23 -18.04 -2.96
N SER A 480 -11.31 -19.00 -3.00
CA SER A 480 -10.44 -19.24 -4.15
C SER A 480 -11.17 -19.81 -5.36
N ASP A 481 -12.16 -20.66 -5.15
CA ASP A 481 -12.90 -21.33 -6.23
C ASP A 481 -14.26 -20.65 -6.54
N SER A 482 -14.59 -19.59 -5.77
CA SER A 482 -15.76 -18.72 -5.98
C SER A 482 -17.11 -19.44 -5.80
N ASP A 483 -17.21 -20.33 -4.83
CA ASP A 483 -18.41 -21.09 -4.54
C ASP A 483 -19.22 -20.55 -3.34
N THR A 484 -18.72 -19.47 -2.71
CA THR A 484 -19.28 -18.75 -1.55
C THR A 484 -18.89 -19.32 -0.17
N LEU A 485 -18.11 -20.37 -0.11
CA LEU A 485 -17.46 -20.82 1.12
C LEU A 485 -16.07 -20.18 1.21
N PRO A 486 -15.68 -19.62 2.35
CA PRO A 486 -14.31 -19.13 2.53
C PRO A 486 -13.31 -20.27 2.67
N ASP A 487 -12.12 -20.12 2.05
CA ASP A 487 -11.04 -21.11 2.09
C ASP A 487 -10.72 -21.58 3.51
N ALA A 488 -10.62 -20.64 4.47
CA ALA A 488 -10.35 -20.94 5.86
C ALA A 488 -11.44 -21.82 6.50
N TRP A 489 -12.71 -21.55 6.19
CA TRP A 489 -13.83 -22.36 6.71
C TRP A 489 -13.84 -23.75 6.09
N GLU A 490 -13.53 -23.87 4.80
CA GLU A 490 -13.46 -25.16 4.12
C GLU A 490 -12.34 -26.03 4.69
N ILE A 491 -11.14 -25.46 4.86
CA ILE A 491 -10.00 -26.16 5.47
C ILE A 491 -10.34 -26.62 6.90
N GLU A 492 -10.93 -25.75 7.71
CA GLU A 492 -11.34 -26.10 9.09
C GLU A 492 -12.33 -27.25 9.12
N ASN A 493 -13.19 -27.34 8.12
CA ASN A 493 -14.23 -28.36 8.01
C ASN A 493 -13.84 -29.56 7.14
N GLY A 494 -12.60 -29.55 6.56
CA GLY A 494 -12.08 -30.67 5.77
C GLY A 494 -12.69 -30.77 4.38
N LEU A 495 -13.14 -29.64 3.85
CA LEU A 495 -13.55 -29.43 2.45
C LEU A 495 -12.33 -29.07 1.58
N ASP A 496 -12.52 -28.98 0.29
CA ASP A 496 -11.45 -28.64 -0.65
C ASP A 496 -11.65 -27.22 -1.21
N PRO A 497 -10.87 -26.20 -0.77
CA PRO A 497 -11.05 -24.81 -1.17
C PRO A 497 -10.79 -24.54 -2.66
N LEU A 498 -10.55 -25.58 -3.45
CA LEU A 498 -10.36 -25.53 -4.89
C LEU A 498 -11.41 -26.34 -5.68
N ASP A 499 -12.40 -26.96 -5.02
CA ASP A 499 -13.50 -27.74 -5.64
C ASP A 499 -14.86 -27.05 -5.48
N PRO A 500 -15.27 -26.14 -6.38
CA PRO A 500 -16.53 -25.39 -6.25
C PRO A 500 -17.78 -26.27 -6.26
N SER A 501 -17.63 -27.59 -6.35
CA SER A 501 -18.75 -28.50 -6.32
C SER A 501 -19.09 -29.00 -4.91
N ASP A 502 -18.25 -28.79 -3.93
CA ASP A 502 -18.48 -29.30 -2.58
C ASP A 502 -19.36 -28.39 -1.75
N ALA A 503 -19.47 -27.09 -2.07
CA ALA A 503 -20.47 -26.17 -1.51
C ALA A 503 -21.93 -26.72 -1.56
N ALA A 504 -22.24 -27.46 -2.60
CA ALA A 504 -23.56 -28.06 -2.77
C ALA A 504 -23.67 -29.48 -2.22
N LYS A 505 -22.59 -30.01 -1.63
CA LYS A 505 -22.62 -31.34 -0.99
C LYS A 505 -23.29 -31.25 0.39
N ASP A 506 -23.74 -32.35 0.85
CA ASP A 506 -24.31 -32.63 2.18
C ASP A 506 -23.40 -33.69 2.78
N ASN A 507 -22.40 -33.27 3.55
CA ASN A 507 -21.30 -34.14 3.96
C ASN A 507 -21.70 -35.16 5.03
N ASP A 508 -22.55 -34.78 5.99
CA ASP A 508 -23.01 -35.66 7.06
C ASP A 508 -24.37 -36.31 6.78
N SER A 509 -24.99 -35.94 5.65
CA SER A 509 -26.24 -36.52 5.14
C SER A 509 -27.47 -36.22 5.98
N ASP A 510 -27.54 -35.08 6.62
CA ASP A 510 -28.68 -34.64 7.40
C ASP A 510 -29.76 -33.91 6.58
N GLY A 511 -29.42 -33.49 5.36
CA GLY A 511 -30.31 -32.78 4.43
C GLY A 511 -30.03 -31.30 4.32
N VAL A 512 -29.00 -30.77 5.01
CA VAL A 512 -28.45 -29.41 4.85
C VAL A 512 -27.20 -29.51 3.96
N VAL A 513 -27.01 -28.58 3.07
CA VAL A 513 -25.82 -28.52 2.21
C VAL A 513 -24.79 -27.57 2.83
N ASN A 514 -23.49 -27.80 2.54
CA ASN A 514 -22.37 -27.07 3.15
C ASN A 514 -22.52 -25.54 3.08
N THR A 515 -23.03 -24.99 1.99
CA THR A 515 -23.29 -23.54 1.87
C THR A 515 -24.34 -23.04 2.86
N VAL A 516 -25.34 -23.85 3.15
CA VAL A 516 -26.39 -23.48 4.12
C VAL A 516 -25.84 -23.61 5.54
N GLU A 517 -25.03 -24.60 5.81
CA GLU A 517 -24.35 -24.80 7.08
C GLU A 517 -23.41 -23.65 7.40
N PHE A 518 -22.64 -23.20 6.42
CA PHE A 518 -21.82 -21.98 6.56
C PHE A 518 -22.67 -20.76 6.98
N VAL A 519 -23.81 -20.55 6.31
CA VAL A 519 -24.70 -19.39 6.59
C VAL A 519 -25.27 -19.47 8.02
N PHE A 520 -25.59 -20.67 8.49
CA PHE A 520 -26.15 -20.89 9.84
C PHE A 520 -25.09 -21.13 10.91
N ASN A 521 -23.80 -21.15 10.52
CA ASN A 521 -22.66 -21.42 11.39
C ASN A 521 -22.74 -22.77 12.12
N CYS A 522 -23.29 -23.77 11.43
CA CYS A 522 -23.28 -25.16 11.86
C CYS A 522 -22.19 -25.97 11.14
N SER A 523 -21.93 -27.19 11.61
CA SER A 523 -20.82 -28.01 11.14
C SER A 523 -21.24 -28.91 9.99
N PRO A 524 -20.59 -28.86 8.81
CA PRO A 524 -20.93 -29.73 7.69
C PRO A 524 -20.57 -31.22 7.90
N ASN A 525 -20.07 -31.54 9.08
CA ASN A 525 -19.65 -32.90 9.43
C ASN A 525 -20.42 -33.47 10.64
N ASN A 526 -21.45 -32.77 11.12
CA ASN A 526 -22.20 -33.19 12.29
C ASN A 526 -23.69 -32.80 12.18
N PRO A 527 -24.60 -33.75 12.02
CA PRO A 527 -26.03 -33.48 11.82
C PRO A 527 -26.77 -32.87 13.04
N ASP A 528 -26.09 -32.59 14.12
CA ASP A 528 -26.55 -31.93 15.37
C ASP A 528 -25.35 -31.15 15.92
N SER A 529 -25.16 -29.92 15.38
CA SER A 529 -23.94 -29.15 15.55
C SER A 529 -23.65 -28.70 16.97
N ASP A 530 -24.69 -28.41 17.76
CA ASP A 530 -24.57 -27.94 19.14
C ASP A 530 -24.80 -29.03 20.18
N PHE A 531 -25.13 -30.26 19.72
CA PHE A 531 -25.34 -31.45 20.56
C PHE A 531 -26.53 -31.36 21.51
N ASP A 532 -27.60 -30.67 21.14
CA ASP A 532 -28.78 -30.50 21.94
C ASP A 532 -29.89 -31.54 21.67
N ASN A 533 -29.60 -32.47 20.75
CA ASN A 533 -30.45 -33.57 20.26
C ASN A 533 -31.57 -33.12 19.31
N MET A 534 -31.51 -31.93 18.76
CA MET A 534 -32.32 -31.52 17.62
C MET A 534 -31.39 -31.48 16.37
N PRO A 535 -31.76 -32.07 15.22
CA PRO A 535 -30.94 -32.00 14.03
C PRO A 535 -30.94 -30.60 13.40
N ASP A 536 -29.81 -30.18 12.84
CA ASP A 536 -29.61 -28.88 12.21
C ASP A 536 -30.71 -28.57 11.19
N LEU A 537 -31.05 -29.54 10.32
CA LEU A 537 -32.13 -29.35 9.35
C LEU A 537 -33.47 -29.02 9.99
N TRP A 538 -33.82 -29.68 11.10
CA TRP A 538 -35.09 -29.42 11.77
C TRP A 538 -35.11 -28.02 12.39
N GLU A 539 -34.01 -27.61 12.99
CA GLU A 539 -33.87 -26.29 13.60
C GLU A 539 -33.97 -25.19 12.57
N ILE A 540 -33.21 -25.29 11.46
CA ILE A 540 -33.28 -24.37 10.34
C ILE A 540 -34.69 -24.24 9.77
N GLN A 541 -35.38 -25.38 9.57
CA GLN A 541 -36.78 -25.39 9.08
C GLN A 541 -37.76 -24.72 10.02
N ASN A 542 -37.47 -24.77 11.32
CA ASN A 542 -38.32 -24.18 12.36
C ASN A 542 -37.81 -22.82 12.85
N GLY A 543 -36.74 -22.24 12.23
CA GLY A 543 -36.22 -20.91 12.56
C GLY A 543 -35.53 -20.84 13.91
N LEU A 544 -35.00 -21.95 14.38
CA LEU A 544 -34.10 -22.06 15.53
C LEU A 544 -32.65 -21.93 15.06
N ASN A 545 -31.69 -21.93 15.98
CA ASN A 545 -30.28 -21.75 15.65
C ASN A 545 -29.49 -23.04 15.88
N PRO A 546 -29.08 -23.78 14.83
CA PRO A 546 -28.41 -25.07 14.94
C PRO A 546 -27.00 -25.01 15.58
N ALA A 547 -26.48 -23.83 15.86
CA ALA A 547 -25.15 -23.64 16.46
C ALA A 547 -25.24 -23.27 17.98
N ILE A 548 -26.41 -23.25 18.59
CA ILE A 548 -26.60 -22.82 19.99
C ILE A 548 -27.65 -23.68 20.65
N ASP A 549 -27.29 -24.52 21.64
CA ASP A 549 -28.23 -25.29 22.44
C ASP A 549 -29.38 -24.40 22.96
N ASP A 550 -30.49 -24.44 22.24
CA ASP A 550 -31.73 -23.76 22.57
C ASP A 550 -32.86 -24.75 22.85
N SER A 551 -32.53 -26.04 23.10
CA SER A 551 -33.44 -27.15 23.36
C SER A 551 -34.48 -26.89 24.48
N LEU A 552 -34.13 -26.07 25.46
CA LEU A 552 -35.01 -25.67 26.55
C LEU A 552 -35.80 -24.38 26.26
N GLY A 553 -35.63 -23.79 25.07
CA GLY A 553 -36.39 -22.63 24.61
C GLY A 553 -37.88 -22.95 24.47
N ASP A 554 -38.73 -21.92 24.49
CA ASP A 554 -40.19 -21.96 24.28
C ASP A 554 -40.57 -20.64 23.59
N PRO A 555 -40.29 -20.51 22.27
CA PRO A 555 -40.45 -19.25 21.52
C PRO A 555 -41.92 -18.78 21.42
N ASP A 556 -42.87 -19.70 21.36
CA ASP A 556 -44.30 -19.41 21.22
C ASP A 556 -45.06 -19.33 22.57
N HIS A 557 -44.35 -19.64 23.67
CA HIS A 557 -44.83 -19.54 25.04
C HIS A 557 -46.03 -20.43 25.37
N ASP A 558 -46.14 -21.59 24.74
CA ASP A 558 -47.22 -22.54 25.05
C ASP A 558 -46.86 -23.51 26.21
N GLY A 559 -45.58 -23.44 26.66
CA GLY A 559 -45.04 -24.22 27.77
C GLY A 559 -44.50 -25.59 27.35
N VAL A 560 -44.26 -25.80 26.05
CA VAL A 560 -43.51 -26.94 25.50
C VAL A 560 -42.12 -26.39 25.07
N THR A 561 -41.07 -27.13 25.36
CA THR A 561 -39.73 -26.72 24.95
C THR A 561 -39.43 -27.21 23.56
N ASN A 562 -38.46 -26.54 22.86
CA ASN A 562 -38.05 -26.89 21.50
C ASN A 562 -37.78 -28.40 21.35
N ILE A 563 -37.00 -28.99 22.25
CA ILE A 563 -36.70 -30.43 22.21
C ILE A 563 -37.94 -31.29 22.35
N GLN A 564 -38.92 -30.89 23.19
CA GLN A 564 -40.17 -31.60 23.34
C GLN A 564 -41.03 -31.50 22.08
N GLU A 565 -41.00 -30.36 21.42
CA GLU A 565 -41.71 -30.15 20.14
C GLU A 565 -41.08 -30.95 19.03
N TYR A 566 -39.72 -31.02 18.97
CA TYR A 566 -39.02 -31.92 18.07
C TYR A 566 -39.48 -33.38 18.27
N GLU A 567 -39.47 -33.88 19.51
CA GLU A 567 -39.87 -35.25 19.83
C GLU A 567 -41.36 -35.52 19.49
N GLU A 568 -42.20 -34.51 19.63
CA GLU A 568 -43.65 -34.63 19.40
C GLU A 568 -44.07 -34.28 17.98
N GLY A 569 -43.17 -33.68 17.17
CA GLY A 569 -43.41 -33.28 15.78
C GLY A 569 -44.30 -32.03 15.65
N THR A 570 -44.26 -31.15 16.64
CA THR A 570 -44.95 -29.85 16.67
C THR A 570 -44.02 -28.71 16.21
N ASN A 571 -44.49 -27.49 16.12
CA ASN A 571 -43.71 -26.34 15.61
C ASN A 571 -43.42 -25.35 16.73
N PRO A 572 -42.14 -25.09 17.07
CA PRO A 572 -41.74 -24.27 18.21
C PRO A 572 -42.11 -22.77 18.10
N ASN A 573 -42.59 -22.35 16.96
CA ASN A 573 -43.05 -20.97 16.73
C ASN A 573 -44.57 -20.82 16.67
N TYR A 574 -45.32 -21.89 17.00
CA TYR A 574 -46.77 -21.88 16.87
C TYR A 574 -47.47 -22.61 18.01
N ALA A 575 -47.97 -21.86 18.97
CA ALA A 575 -48.63 -22.40 20.17
C ALA A 575 -49.79 -23.36 19.85
N GLU A 576 -49.62 -24.63 20.14
CA GLU A 576 -50.62 -25.65 19.89
C GLU A 576 -51.61 -25.77 21.06
N PHE A 577 -52.88 -25.79 20.74
CA PHE A 577 -53.91 -25.94 21.77
C PHE A 577 -53.98 -27.39 22.27
N ARG A 578 -53.34 -27.69 23.42
CA ARG A 578 -53.31 -29.02 24.02
C ARG A 578 -54.39 -29.19 25.11
N PHE A 579 -55.28 -30.10 24.86
CA PHE A 579 -56.33 -30.45 25.82
C PHE A 579 -55.83 -31.14 27.09
N ASP A 580 -54.72 -31.81 27.02
CA ASP A 580 -54.14 -32.60 28.14
C ASP A 580 -53.60 -31.73 29.29
N ARG A 581 -53.03 -30.55 28.99
CA ARG A 581 -52.55 -29.61 30.02
C ARG A 581 -53.67 -28.86 30.74
N PHE A 582 -54.85 -28.77 30.14
CA PHE A 582 -56.05 -28.18 30.75
C PHE A 582 -57.00 -29.22 31.36
N ALA A 583 -56.67 -30.50 31.36
CA ALA A 583 -57.50 -31.56 31.88
C ALA A 583 -57.79 -31.40 33.39
N ALA A 584 -56.83 -30.97 34.19
CA ALA A 584 -57.02 -30.77 35.63
C ALA A 584 -57.98 -29.62 35.98
N PRO A 585 -57.86 -28.41 35.41
CA PRO A 585 -58.84 -27.34 35.68
C PRO A 585 -60.18 -27.56 35.00
N ILE A 586 -60.27 -28.23 33.84
CA ILE A 586 -61.55 -28.52 33.18
C ILE A 586 -62.36 -29.54 33.95
N PHE A 587 -61.74 -30.55 34.55
CA PHE A 587 -62.42 -31.47 35.42
C PHE A 587 -62.98 -30.79 36.68
N VAL A 588 -62.29 -29.84 37.26
CA VAL A 588 -62.80 -29.07 38.43
C VAL A 588 -63.90 -28.13 37.98
N VAL A 589 -63.80 -27.47 36.82
CA VAL A 589 -64.90 -26.61 36.31
C VAL A 589 -66.11 -27.45 35.87
N GLY A 590 -65.87 -28.57 35.18
CA GLY A 590 -66.93 -29.52 34.81
C GLY A 590 -67.67 -30.08 36.04
N SER A 591 -66.95 -30.43 37.10
CA SER A 591 -67.53 -30.91 38.37
C SER A 591 -68.30 -29.81 39.08
N VAL A 592 -67.86 -28.58 39.07
CA VAL A 592 -68.58 -27.44 39.67
C VAL A 592 -69.83 -27.09 38.85
N VAL A 593 -69.76 -27.13 37.51
CA VAL A 593 -70.95 -26.91 36.68
C VAL A 593 -71.98 -28.02 36.84
N ALA A 594 -71.56 -29.28 36.96
CA ALA A 594 -72.47 -30.41 37.24
C ALA A 594 -73.12 -30.29 38.63
N LEU A 595 -72.38 -29.86 39.63
CA LEU A 595 -72.93 -29.61 41.00
C LEU A 595 -73.91 -28.44 41.04
N VAL A 596 -73.63 -27.36 40.24
CA VAL A 596 -74.54 -26.21 40.12
C VAL A 596 -75.80 -26.59 39.32
N ALA A 597 -75.70 -27.41 38.29
CA ALA A 597 -76.82 -27.89 37.49
C ALA A 597 -77.73 -28.84 38.29
N VAL A 598 -77.16 -29.74 39.11
CA VAL A 598 -77.91 -30.61 40.02
C VAL A 598 -78.57 -29.81 41.16
N GLY A 599 -77.89 -28.78 41.68
CA GLY A 599 -78.47 -27.86 42.68
C GLY A 599 -79.66 -27.06 42.13
N TYR A 600 -79.58 -26.62 40.90
CA TYR A 600 -80.67 -25.87 40.24
C TYR A 600 -81.86 -26.75 39.88
N ALA A 601 -81.62 -27.97 39.42
CA ALA A 601 -82.71 -28.96 39.20
C ALA A 601 -83.43 -29.38 40.47
N LYS A 602 -82.77 -29.48 41.62
CA LYS A 602 -83.34 -29.79 42.91
C LYS A 602 -84.15 -28.61 43.44
N ARG A 603 -83.81 -27.39 43.21
CA ARG A 603 -84.54 -26.19 43.63
C ARG A 603 -85.77 -25.95 42.76
N SER A 604 -85.79 -26.28 41.52
CA SER A 604 -86.96 -26.19 40.63
C SER A 604 -88.02 -27.27 40.89
N ARG A 605 -87.66 -28.41 41.51
CA ARG A 605 -88.62 -29.43 41.93
C ARG A 605 -89.30 -29.08 43.23
N LEU A 606 -88.71 -28.29 44.11
CA LEU A 606 -89.31 -27.86 45.36
C LEU A 606 -90.29 -26.67 45.20
N GLN A 607 -90.32 -26.00 44.11
CA GLN A 607 -91.29 -24.91 43.80
C GLN A 607 -92.54 -25.39 43.03
N ARG A 608 -92.71 -26.70 42.78
CA ARG A 608 -93.87 -27.23 42.09
C ARG A 608 -94.85 -28.02 43.04
N PHE A 609 -94.58 -28.02 44.33
CA PHE A 609 -95.51 -28.53 45.31
C PHE A 609 -95.54 -27.56 46.51
N GLY A 610 -96.40 -26.54 46.39
CA GLY A 610 -96.77 -25.60 47.42
C GLY A 610 -97.61 -24.50 46.86
#